data_a8d9b588b058cd0659754a3b476e3d1e
#
_entry.id   a8d9b588b058cd0659754a3b476e3d1e
#
_cell.length_a   1.000
_cell.length_b   1.000
_cell.length_c   1.000
_cell.angle_alpha   90.00
_cell.angle_beta   90.00
_cell.angle_gamma   90.00
#
_symmetry.space_group_name_H-M   'P 1'
#
loop_
_entity.id
_entity.type
_entity.pdbx_description
1 polymer ?
#
loop_
_entity_poly.entity_id
_entity_poly.type
_entity_poly.pdbx_seq_one_letter_code
_entity_poly.pdbx_strand_id
1 'polypeptide(L)'
;MTRYRKLFPNEKLGTGMEEKGSMMNRTIKAAVGMVAIAAMSVGTLAACGGSSSSSDNGKGKVYFLNFKPESSDEWKKLAKDYTKETGVEVKVQTAASGTYEQTLKSEIAKSEAPTLFQVNGPVGYQNWSSYTEDMSDTEPYKQLINKDVALKDGDKVVGVPYAMETYGLIYNKDLLAKYIATDGAKIKSVDDIDNFDTLKAVADDIQAKKDQLGVK
;
A
#
# COMPACT_ATOMS: atom_id res chain seq x y z
N MET A 1 4.98 -4.89 27.90
CA MET A 1 4.83 -5.50 26.56
C MET A 1 4.04 -6.82 26.55
N THR A 2 3.01 -7.00 27.37
CA THR A 2 2.37 -8.33 27.56
C THR A 2 0.83 -8.27 27.54
N ARG A 3 0.21 -7.28 26.89
CA ARG A 3 -1.25 -7.13 26.90
C ARG A 3 -1.96 -7.23 25.53
N TYR A 4 -1.26 -7.40 24.42
CA TYR A 4 -1.88 -7.48 23.07
C TYR A 4 -2.21 -8.88 22.58
N ARG A 5 -1.92 -9.93 23.34
CA ARG A 5 -2.06 -11.34 22.89
C ARG A 5 -3.45 -11.96 23.15
N LYS A 6 -4.44 -11.21 23.62
CA LYS A 6 -5.75 -11.78 24.05
C LYS A 6 -6.97 -11.43 23.18
N LEU A 7 -6.79 -10.80 22.02
CA LEU A 7 -7.93 -10.31 21.25
C LEU A 7 -8.33 -11.11 20.02
N PHE A 8 -7.59 -12.16 19.66
CA PHE A 8 -8.00 -13.03 18.54
C PHE A 8 -7.84 -14.51 18.94
N PRO A 9 -8.92 -15.21 19.29
CA PRO A 9 -8.91 -16.66 19.40
C PRO A 9 -8.79 -17.29 18.01
N ASN A 10 -7.88 -18.25 17.86
CA ASN A 10 -7.71 -19.08 16.67
C ASN A 10 -9.02 -19.80 16.33
N GLU A 11 -9.68 -19.40 15.28
CA GLU A 11 -10.74 -20.16 14.66
C GLU A 11 -10.13 -21.11 13.63
N LYS A 12 -10.18 -22.40 13.94
CA LYS A 12 -9.81 -23.48 13.04
C LYS A 12 -10.88 -23.57 11.95
N LEU A 13 -10.58 -23.18 10.73
CA LEU A 13 -11.39 -23.52 9.58
C LEU A 13 -11.16 -24.98 9.21
N GLY A 14 -12.24 -25.75 9.31
CA GLY A 14 -12.30 -27.17 9.02
C GLY A 14 -12.06 -27.48 7.55
N THR A 15 -11.25 -28.46 7.34
CA THR A 15 -11.08 -29.23 6.12
C THR A 15 -12.33 -30.09 5.87
N GLY A 16 -12.91 -29.98 4.68
CA GLY A 16 -13.90 -30.95 4.22
C GLY A 16 -14.64 -30.49 2.97
N MET A 17 -14.14 -30.86 1.80
CA MET A 17 -14.98 -31.14 0.64
C MET A 17 -14.34 -32.23 -0.20
N GLU A 18 -15.03 -33.37 -0.17
CA GLU A 18 -14.71 -34.55 -0.95
C GLU A 18 -14.87 -34.34 -2.46
N GLU A 19 -13.94 -34.91 -3.16
CA GLU A 19 -13.94 -35.18 -4.58
C GLU A 19 -15.08 -36.14 -4.97
N LYS A 20 -15.88 -35.78 -5.95
CA LYS A 20 -16.64 -36.76 -6.75
C LYS A 20 -16.37 -36.52 -8.23
N GLY A 21 -15.64 -37.47 -8.78
CA GLY A 21 -15.32 -37.56 -10.20
C GLY A 21 -16.52 -37.80 -11.06
N SER A 22 -16.46 -37.33 -12.28
CA SER A 22 -17.19 -37.87 -13.41
C SER A 22 -16.31 -37.88 -14.65
N MET A 23 -15.96 -39.10 -15.04
CA MET A 23 -15.36 -39.40 -16.36
C MET A 23 -16.36 -39.05 -17.47
N MET A 24 -15.87 -38.38 -18.48
CA MET A 24 -16.45 -38.51 -19.81
C MET A 24 -15.40 -38.53 -20.89
N ASN A 25 -15.06 -39.74 -21.31
CA ASN A 25 -14.36 -40.08 -22.53
C ASN A 25 -15.08 -39.51 -23.75
N ARG A 26 -14.39 -38.80 -24.62
CA ARG A 26 -14.67 -38.80 -26.05
C ARG A 26 -13.42 -38.69 -26.87
N THR A 27 -12.99 -39.84 -27.33
CA THR A 27 -12.11 -40.07 -28.49
C THR A 27 -12.67 -39.44 -29.75
N ILE A 28 -11.92 -38.61 -30.46
CA ILE A 28 -12.08 -38.39 -31.88
C ILE A 28 -10.72 -38.56 -32.55
N LYS A 29 -10.68 -39.53 -33.43
CA LYS A 29 -9.53 -39.91 -34.28
C LYS A 29 -9.56 -39.12 -35.59
N ALA A 30 -8.35 -38.97 -36.15
CA ALA A 30 -8.00 -38.84 -37.57
C ALA A 30 -8.16 -37.43 -38.17
N ALA A 31 -7.28 -36.93 -39.02
CA ALA A 31 -6.59 -37.58 -40.11
C ALA A 31 -5.32 -36.81 -40.55
N VAL A 32 -4.41 -37.56 -41.06
CA VAL A 32 -3.17 -37.28 -41.77
C VAL A 32 -3.37 -36.35 -42.97
N GLY A 33 -2.42 -35.44 -43.19
CA GLY A 33 -2.26 -34.69 -44.42
C GLY A 33 -0.86 -34.12 -44.51
N MET A 34 0.04 -34.92 -45.04
CA MET A 34 1.42 -34.56 -45.42
C MET A 34 1.38 -33.87 -46.80
N VAL A 35 1.86 -32.61 -46.88
CA VAL A 35 2.37 -32.07 -48.17
C VAL A 35 3.66 -31.31 -47.86
N ALA A 36 4.75 -31.90 -48.34
CA ALA A 36 6.05 -31.27 -48.42
C ALA A 36 6.10 -30.44 -49.70
N ILE A 37 6.47 -29.16 -49.60
CA ILE A 37 7.01 -28.40 -50.71
C ILE A 37 8.22 -27.62 -50.22
N ALA A 38 9.39 -28.04 -50.67
CA ALA A 38 10.63 -27.32 -50.59
C ALA A 38 10.65 -26.22 -51.64
N ALA A 39 10.91 -24.99 -51.24
CA ALA A 39 11.43 -23.97 -52.14
C ALA A 39 12.36 -23.03 -51.35
N MET A 40 13.63 -23.14 -51.69
CA MET A 40 14.67 -22.18 -51.30
C MET A 40 14.37 -20.84 -51.95
N SER A 41 14.34 -19.78 -51.12
CA SER A 41 14.65 -18.43 -51.57
C SER A 41 15.39 -17.70 -50.45
N VAL A 42 16.67 -17.52 -50.72
CA VAL A 42 17.56 -16.62 -50.00
C VAL A 42 17.05 -15.21 -50.23
N GLY A 43 16.38 -14.65 -49.20
CA GLY A 43 15.98 -13.27 -49.17
C GLY A 43 16.54 -12.64 -47.89
N THR A 44 17.62 -11.90 -48.03
CA THR A 44 18.12 -10.99 -47.00
C THR A 44 17.09 -9.88 -46.77
N LEU A 45 16.17 -10.10 -45.86
CA LEU A 45 15.37 -9.02 -45.30
C LEU A 45 16.11 -8.47 -44.06
N ALA A 46 16.88 -7.40 -44.34
CA ALA A 46 17.24 -6.46 -43.29
C ALA A 46 15.94 -5.83 -42.77
N ALA A 47 15.28 -6.51 -41.83
CA ALA A 47 14.24 -5.92 -41.02
C ALA A 47 14.94 -4.94 -40.08
N CYS A 48 15.05 -3.69 -40.49
CA CYS A 48 15.13 -2.57 -39.54
C CYS A 48 13.86 -2.56 -38.70
N GLY A 49 13.81 -3.43 -37.71
CA GLY A 49 12.97 -3.26 -36.57
C GLY A 49 13.57 -2.10 -35.76
N GLY A 50 13.01 -0.90 -35.94
CA GLY A 50 13.31 0.23 -35.08
C GLY A 50 12.90 -0.14 -33.64
N SER A 51 13.82 -0.78 -32.93
CA SER A 51 13.83 -0.68 -31.47
C SER A 51 14.03 0.79 -31.19
N SER A 52 12.98 1.47 -30.75
CA SER A 52 13.15 2.69 -30.01
C SER A 52 14.02 2.33 -28.80
N SER A 53 15.32 2.38 -29.00
CA SER A 53 16.28 2.41 -27.92
C SER A 53 15.99 3.71 -27.16
N SER A 54 15.09 3.63 -26.17
CA SER A 54 15.20 4.56 -25.06
C SER A 54 16.65 4.46 -24.64
N SER A 55 17.38 5.58 -24.74
CA SER A 55 18.76 5.68 -24.31
C SER A 55 18.80 5.37 -22.82
N ASP A 56 18.88 4.09 -22.47
CA ASP A 56 19.19 3.65 -21.13
C ASP A 56 20.63 4.08 -20.89
N ASN A 57 20.80 5.15 -20.11
CA ASN A 57 22.12 5.66 -19.73
C ASN A 57 22.82 4.74 -18.71
N GLY A 58 22.35 3.50 -18.53
CA GLY A 58 22.90 2.50 -17.60
C GLY A 58 22.60 2.78 -16.13
N LYS A 59 21.82 3.81 -15.83
CA LYS A 59 21.53 4.22 -14.45
C LYS A 59 20.24 3.64 -13.86
N GLY A 60 19.52 2.85 -14.67
CA GLY A 60 18.20 2.30 -14.28
C GLY A 60 17.10 3.35 -14.27
N LYS A 61 15.91 2.92 -13.89
CA LYS A 61 14.69 3.75 -13.80
C LYS A 61 13.97 3.45 -12.51
N VAL A 62 13.29 4.45 -11.96
CA VAL A 62 12.40 4.31 -10.80
C VAL A 62 10.98 4.61 -11.22
N TYR A 63 10.05 3.71 -10.91
CA TYR A 63 8.62 3.96 -11.03
C TYR A 63 7.99 3.87 -9.64
N PHE A 64 7.59 5.01 -9.09
CA PHE A 64 6.92 5.11 -7.80
C PHE A 64 5.40 5.23 -7.99
N LEU A 65 4.65 4.25 -7.47
CA LEU A 65 3.20 4.33 -7.36
C LEU A 65 2.83 4.92 -6.00
N ASN A 66 2.42 6.20 -6.01
CA ASN A 66 2.09 6.95 -4.81
C ASN A 66 0.64 6.67 -4.34
N PHE A 67 0.49 6.38 -3.05
CA PHE A 67 -0.78 6.16 -2.35
C PHE A 67 -1.47 7.46 -1.91
N LYS A 68 -0.72 8.57 -1.74
CA LYS A 68 -1.17 9.81 -1.14
C LYS A 68 -1.44 10.88 -2.21
N PRO A 69 -2.70 11.06 -2.67
CA PRO A 69 -3.01 12.06 -3.69
C PRO A 69 -2.72 13.50 -3.23
N GLU A 70 -2.83 13.78 -1.93
CA GLU A 70 -2.55 15.09 -1.33
C GLU A 70 -1.10 15.54 -1.48
N SER A 71 -0.15 14.61 -1.66
CA SER A 71 1.27 14.90 -1.85
C SER A 71 1.76 14.64 -3.29
N SER A 72 0.84 14.56 -4.25
CA SER A 72 1.16 14.20 -5.63
C SER A 72 2.15 15.16 -6.29
N ASP A 73 1.98 16.45 -6.08
CA ASP A 73 2.79 17.47 -6.75
C ASP A 73 4.19 17.58 -6.12
N GLU A 74 4.30 17.39 -4.81
CA GLU A 74 5.56 17.32 -4.09
C GLU A 74 6.39 16.12 -4.55
N TRP A 75 5.78 14.95 -4.71
CA TRP A 75 6.45 13.78 -5.24
C TRP A 75 6.92 13.96 -6.68
N LYS A 76 6.10 14.55 -7.54
CA LYS A 76 6.50 14.86 -8.92
C LYS A 76 7.66 15.87 -8.98
N LYS A 77 7.62 16.86 -8.10
CA LYS A 77 8.72 17.84 -7.98
C LYS A 77 10.00 17.16 -7.53
N LEU A 78 9.94 16.37 -6.45
CA LEU A 78 11.09 15.62 -5.94
C LEU A 78 11.68 14.70 -7.03
N ALA A 79 10.83 13.99 -7.79
CA ALA A 79 11.25 13.13 -8.88
C ALA A 79 12.03 13.89 -9.96
N LYS A 80 11.55 15.08 -10.35
CA LYS A 80 12.24 15.94 -11.32
C LYS A 80 13.59 16.43 -10.79
N ASP A 81 13.63 16.87 -9.53
CA ASP A 81 14.84 17.37 -8.90
C ASP A 81 15.89 16.23 -8.79
N TYR A 82 15.48 15.04 -8.37
CA TYR A 82 16.33 13.86 -8.31
C TYR A 82 16.85 13.43 -9.68
N THR A 83 15.97 13.37 -10.69
CA THR A 83 16.39 13.06 -12.06
C THR A 83 17.41 14.06 -12.59
N LYS A 84 17.20 15.35 -12.32
CA LYS A 84 18.14 16.40 -12.73
C LYS A 84 19.52 16.26 -12.06
N GLU A 85 19.54 15.89 -10.78
CA GLU A 85 20.77 15.75 -9.99
C GLU A 85 21.53 14.48 -10.36
N THR A 86 20.84 13.35 -10.49
CA THR A 86 21.47 12.03 -10.61
C THR A 86 21.50 11.47 -12.03
N GLY A 87 20.61 11.96 -12.90
CA GLY A 87 20.34 11.40 -14.23
C GLY A 87 19.52 10.10 -14.19
N VAL A 88 19.04 9.67 -13.02
CA VAL A 88 18.10 8.53 -12.90
C VAL A 88 16.69 9.01 -13.22
N GLU A 89 16.04 8.36 -14.18
CA GLU A 89 14.64 8.68 -14.53
C GLU A 89 13.71 8.22 -13.40
N VAL A 90 12.88 9.13 -12.89
CA VAL A 90 11.88 8.83 -11.87
C VAL A 90 10.47 9.18 -12.38
N LYS A 91 9.66 8.15 -12.57
CA LYS A 91 8.23 8.27 -12.87
C LYS A 91 7.44 8.20 -11.57
N VAL A 92 6.55 9.16 -11.35
CA VAL A 92 5.57 9.12 -10.25
C VAL A 92 4.17 9.03 -10.82
N GLN A 93 3.43 8.01 -10.43
CA GLN A 93 1.99 7.91 -10.68
C GLN A 93 1.27 7.90 -9.34
N THR A 94 0.25 8.72 -9.21
CA THR A 94 -0.57 8.79 -8.00
C THR A 94 -1.91 8.12 -8.25
N ALA A 95 -2.26 7.16 -7.40
CA ALA A 95 -3.57 6.53 -7.44
C ALA A 95 -4.64 7.51 -6.92
N ALA A 96 -5.85 7.44 -7.48
CA ALA A 96 -6.97 8.20 -6.95
C ALA A 96 -7.35 7.69 -5.54
N SER A 97 -7.96 8.58 -4.75
CA SER A 97 -8.40 8.23 -3.39
C SER A 97 -9.28 6.99 -3.38
N GLY A 98 -8.97 6.04 -2.50
CA GLY A 98 -9.72 4.79 -2.34
C GLY A 98 -9.51 3.73 -3.44
N THR A 99 -8.64 3.99 -4.45
CA THR A 99 -8.44 3.04 -5.57
C THR A 99 -7.04 2.44 -5.62
N TYR A 100 -6.21 2.68 -4.62
CA TYR A 100 -4.79 2.32 -4.67
C TYR A 100 -4.54 0.83 -4.94
N GLU A 101 -5.16 -0.06 -4.19
CA GLU A 101 -4.97 -1.52 -4.33
C GLU A 101 -5.35 -2.01 -5.73
N GLN A 102 -6.45 -1.49 -6.28
CA GLN A 102 -6.87 -1.84 -7.64
C GLN A 102 -5.90 -1.29 -8.68
N THR A 103 -5.41 -0.07 -8.48
CA THR A 103 -4.40 0.55 -9.35
C THR A 103 -3.10 -0.24 -9.29
N LEU A 104 -2.60 -0.57 -8.09
CA LEU A 104 -1.38 -1.37 -7.92
C LEU A 104 -1.49 -2.72 -8.64
N LYS A 105 -2.62 -3.42 -8.46
CA LYS A 105 -2.88 -4.69 -9.15
C LYS A 105 -2.83 -4.57 -10.67
N SER A 106 -3.34 -3.47 -11.21
CA SER A 106 -3.28 -3.20 -12.65
C SER A 106 -1.87 -2.82 -13.12
N GLU A 107 -1.16 -2.00 -12.36
CA GLU A 107 0.17 -1.50 -12.75
C GLU A 107 1.25 -2.59 -12.62
N ILE A 108 1.18 -3.43 -11.59
CA ILE A 108 2.19 -4.48 -11.35
C ILE A 108 2.15 -5.60 -12.41
N ALA A 109 1.03 -5.74 -13.11
CA ALA A 109 0.86 -6.70 -14.20
C ALA A 109 1.43 -6.22 -15.54
N LYS A 110 1.91 -4.98 -15.63
CA LYS A 110 2.46 -4.40 -16.85
C LYS A 110 3.94 -4.76 -17.02
N SER A 111 4.42 -4.65 -18.24
CA SER A 111 5.85 -4.84 -18.55
C SER A 111 6.75 -3.82 -17.86
N GLU A 112 6.24 -2.61 -17.62
CA GLU A 112 6.91 -1.56 -16.82
C GLU A 112 6.14 -1.39 -15.51
N ALA A 113 6.32 -2.32 -14.61
CA ALA A 113 5.69 -2.33 -13.30
C ALA A 113 6.32 -1.29 -12.34
N PRO A 114 5.60 -0.85 -11.29
CA PRO A 114 6.19 -0.05 -10.23
C PRO A 114 7.38 -0.76 -9.57
N THR A 115 8.49 -0.05 -9.44
CA THR A 115 9.68 -0.51 -8.69
C THR A 115 9.64 -0.08 -7.23
N LEU A 116 8.84 0.94 -6.92
CA LEU A 116 8.51 1.37 -5.57
C LEU A 116 7.00 1.48 -5.43
N PHE A 117 6.45 0.82 -4.46
CA PHE A 117 5.02 0.87 -4.14
C PHE A 117 4.80 0.73 -2.64
N GLN A 118 3.63 1.11 -2.18
CA GLN A 118 3.26 1.10 -0.77
C GLN A 118 2.41 -0.13 -0.46
N VAL A 119 2.66 -0.72 0.69
CA VAL A 119 1.84 -1.81 1.25
C VAL A 119 1.17 -1.35 2.53
N ASN A 120 -0.07 -1.71 2.73
CA ASN A 120 -0.86 -1.28 3.88
C ASN A 120 -0.68 -2.25 5.06
N GLY A 121 0.50 -2.17 5.66
CA GLY A 121 0.87 -2.97 6.82
C GLY A 121 0.95 -4.48 6.57
N PRO A 122 0.95 -5.31 7.63
CA PRO A 122 1.13 -6.76 7.50
C PRO A 122 0.03 -7.46 6.70
N VAL A 123 -1.21 -6.98 6.78
CA VAL A 123 -2.34 -7.56 6.04
C VAL A 123 -2.22 -7.24 4.55
N GLY A 124 -1.89 -6.00 4.20
CA GLY A 124 -1.66 -5.61 2.80
C GLY A 124 -0.47 -6.34 2.21
N TYR A 125 0.58 -6.54 2.97
CA TYR A 125 1.78 -7.27 2.53
C TYR A 125 1.46 -8.68 2.02
N GLN A 126 0.53 -9.41 2.63
CA GLN A 126 0.18 -10.77 2.21
C GLN A 126 -0.21 -10.86 0.73
N ASN A 127 -0.81 -9.80 0.18
CA ASN A 127 -1.19 -9.73 -1.22
C ASN A 127 0.00 -9.46 -2.16
N TRP A 128 1.09 -8.92 -1.65
CA TRP A 128 2.21 -8.39 -2.43
C TRP A 128 3.56 -9.03 -2.11
N SER A 129 3.59 -10.03 -1.24
CA SER A 129 4.82 -10.66 -0.73
C SER A 129 5.74 -11.18 -1.84
N SER A 130 5.18 -11.70 -2.94
CA SER A 130 5.97 -12.18 -4.09
C SER A 130 6.58 -11.08 -4.96
N TYR A 131 6.28 -9.81 -4.69
CA TYR A 131 6.77 -8.64 -5.42
C TYR A 131 7.71 -7.77 -4.60
N THR A 132 8.04 -8.19 -3.39
CA THR A 132 8.89 -7.43 -2.48
C THR A 132 10.29 -8.03 -2.41
N GLU A 133 11.28 -7.16 -2.25
CA GLU A 133 12.68 -7.53 -2.04
C GLU A 133 13.09 -7.33 -0.58
N ASP A 134 14.18 -7.97 -0.18
CA ASP A 134 14.76 -7.77 1.14
C ASP A 134 15.47 -6.40 1.20
N MET A 135 14.99 -5.54 2.05
CA MET A 135 15.52 -4.19 2.25
C MET A 135 16.48 -4.08 3.45
N SER A 136 16.89 -5.21 4.06
CA SER A 136 17.72 -5.23 5.28
C SER A 136 19.03 -4.46 5.14
N ASP A 137 19.61 -4.46 3.94
CA ASP A 137 20.88 -3.76 3.64
C ASP A 137 20.71 -2.38 3.03
N THR A 138 19.47 -1.90 2.89
CA THR A 138 19.20 -0.60 2.28
C THR A 138 19.43 0.57 3.24
N GLU A 139 19.81 1.73 2.68
CA GLU A 139 19.99 2.95 3.48
C GLU A 139 18.70 3.40 4.19
N PRO A 140 17.49 3.37 3.57
CA PRO A 140 16.26 3.68 4.29
C PRO A 140 16.06 2.85 5.56
N TYR A 141 16.35 1.55 5.52
CA TYR A 141 16.26 0.73 6.73
C TYR A 141 17.35 1.07 7.75
N LYS A 142 18.60 1.28 7.31
CA LYS A 142 19.73 1.66 8.21
C LYS A 142 19.45 2.95 8.95
N GLN A 143 18.81 3.91 8.32
CA GLN A 143 18.47 5.24 8.86
C GLN A 143 17.30 5.22 9.86
N LEU A 144 16.52 4.14 9.96
CA LEU A 144 15.43 4.05 10.93
C LEU A 144 15.95 4.12 12.36
N ILE A 145 15.46 5.10 13.13
CA ILE A 145 15.74 5.24 14.55
C ILE A 145 15.18 4.04 15.34
N ASN A 146 13.97 3.63 15.02
CA ASN A 146 13.33 2.43 15.58
C ASN A 146 13.14 1.39 14.48
N LYS A 147 13.87 0.27 14.58
CA LYS A 147 13.79 -0.85 13.63
C LYS A 147 12.50 -1.66 13.72
N ASP A 148 11.75 -1.53 14.84
CA ASP A 148 10.51 -2.28 15.06
C ASP A 148 9.34 -1.76 14.21
N VAL A 149 9.47 -0.57 13.62
CA VAL A 149 8.46 -0.01 12.71
C VAL A 149 8.57 -0.55 11.28
N ALA A 150 9.67 -1.22 10.95
CA ALA A 150 9.83 -1.87 9.65
C ALA A 150 8.90 -3.09 9.51
N LEU A 151 8.38 -3.27 8.32
CA LEU A 151 7.61 -4.48 7.99
C LEU A 151 8.58 -5.64 7.76
N LYS A 152 8.36 -6.75 8.48
CA LYS A 152 9.23 -7.93 8.43
C LYS A 152 8.46 -9.16 8.03
N ASP A 153 9.13 -10.05 7.30
CA ASP A 153 8.70 -11.40 7.00
C ASP A 153 9.85 -12.36 7.34
N GLY A 154 9.72 -13.06 8.48
CA GLY A 154 10.85 -13.77 9.10
C GLY A 154 11.99 -12.81 9.43
N ASP A 155 13.18 -13.13 8.92
CA ASP A 155 14.38 -12.29 9.12
C ASP A 155 14.54 -11.17 8.09
N LYS A 156 13.69 -11.14 7.04
CA LYS A 156 13.76 -10.14 5.97
C LYS A 156 13.00 -8.88 6.33
N VAL A 157 13.53 -7.74 5.93
CA VAL A 157 12.83 -6.46 5.93
C VAL A 157 12.18 -6.26 4.58
N VAL A 158 10.86 -6.31 4.53
CA VAL A 158 10.09 -6.27 3.27
C VAL A 158 9.37 -4.94 3.04
N GLY A 159 9.53 -4.01 3.97
CA GLY A 159 9.03 -2.65 3.84
C GLY A 159 9.58 -1.72 4.92
N VAL A 160 9.80 -0.47 4.54
CA VAL A 160 10.24 0.60 5.44
C VAL A 160 9.19 1.71 5.43
N PRO A 161 8.76 2.22 6.59
CA PRO A 161 7.83 3.33 6.61
C PRO A 161 8.54 4.60 6.10
N TYR A 162 7.89 5.30 5.17
CA TYR A 162 8.33 6.63 4.75
C TYR A 162 7.65 7.75 5.53
N ALA A 163 6.53 7.44 6.18
CA ALA A 163 5.81 8.31 7.09
C ALA A 163 5.10 7.48 8.18
N MET A 164 4.98 8.05 9.35
CA MET A 164 4.22 7.48 10.46
C MET A 164 2.98 8.33 10.70
N GLU A 165 1.82 7.71 10.61
CA GLU A 165 0.54 8.37 10.91
C GLU A 165 -0.03 7.81 12.20
N THR A 166 -0.60 8.69 13.00
CA THR A 166 -1.26 8.32 14.25
C THR A 166 -2.74 8.67 14.18
N TYR A 167 -3.55 7.83 14.77
CA TYR A 167 -4.97 8.10 14.96
C TYR A 167 -5.20 8.59 16.39
N GLY A 168 -6.02 9.61 16.52
CA GLY A 168 -6.34 10.18 17.80
C GLY A 168 -7.45 11.20 17.69
N LEU A 169 -7.88 11.72 18.84
CA LEU A 169 -8.85 12.79 18.92
C LEU A 169 -8.11 14.13 19.01
N ILE A 170 -8.38 14.99 18.05
CA ILE A 170 -7.93 16.38 18.11
C ILE A 170 -9.02 17.19 18.79
N TYR A 171 -8.67 17.91 19.83
CA TYR A 171 -9.61 18.75 20.57
C TYR A 171 -9.13 20.20 20.68
N ASN A 172 -10.08 21.12 20.73
CA ASN A 172 -9.80 22.52 21.00
C ASN A 172 -9.60 22.70 22.53
N LYS A 173 -8.38 23.04 22.93
CA LYS A 173 -8.01 23.18 24.35
C LYS A 173 -8.81 24.28 25.05
N ASP A 174 -9.05 25.42 24.39
CA ASP A 174 -9.75 26.54 24.97
C ASP A 174 -11.25 26.23 25.19
N LEU A 175 -11.84 25.54 24.21
CA LEU A 175 -13.23 25.08 24.30
C LEU A 175 -13.38 24.04 25.42
N LEU A 176 -12.47 23.07 25.49
CA LEU A 176 -12.50 22.06 26.54
C LEU A 176 -12.31 22.67 27.93
N ALA A 177 -11.42 23.65 28.09
CA ALA A 177 -11.23 24.38 29.33
C ALA A 177 -12.50 25.15 29.77
N LYS A 178 -13.17 25.82 28.81
CA LYS A 178 -14.47 26.46 29.05
C LYS A 178 -15.53 25.45 29.51
N TYR A 179 -15.58 24.28 28.84
CA TYR A 179 -16.51 23.23 29.20
C TYR A 179 -16.27 22.70 30.62
N ILE A 180 -15.01 22.38 30.95
CA ILE A 180 -14.63 21.88 32.29
C ILE A 180 -15.03 22.89 33.39
N ALA A 181 -15.00 24.19 33.09
CA ALA A 181 -15.41 25.24 34.02
C ALA A 181 -16.93 25.39 34.14
N THR A 182 -17.75 24.67 33.38
CA THR A 182 -19.22 24.73 33.50
C THR A 182 -19.72 23.87 34.67
N ASP A 183 -20.82 24.28 35.28
CA ASP A 183 -21.48 23.47 36.30
C ASP A 183 -21.95 22.13 35.72
N GLY A 184 -21.64 21.04 36.43
CA GLY A 184 -22.01 19.69 36.03
C GLY A 184 -21.25 19.13 34.86
N ALA A 185 -20.06 19.68 34.52
CA ALA A 185 -19.16 19.09 33.56
C ALA A 185 -18.85 17.62 33.91
N LYS A 186 -18.80 16.74 32.89
CA LYS A 186 -18.62 15.29 33.11
C LYS A 186 -17.19 14.89 33.44
N ILE A 187 -16.25 15.80 33.26
CA ILE A 187 -14.80 15.59 33.47
C ILE A 187 -14.21 16.83 34.17
N LYS A 188 -13.06 16.65 34.79
CA LYS A 188 -12.24 17.71 35.39
C LYS A 188 -10.91 17.90 34.63
N SER A 189 -10.51 16.93 33.85
CA SER A 189 -9.31 16.94 33.00
C SER A 189 -9.59 16.17 31.72
N VAL A 190 -8.81 16.43 30.67
CA VAL A 190 -8.82 15.60 29.42
C VAL A 190 -8.44 14.16 29.73
N ASP A 191 -7.60 13.93 30.72
CA ASP A 191 -7.13 12.59 31.09
C ASP A 191 -8.25 11.72 31.71
N ASP A 192 -9.37 12.31 32.07
CA ASP A 192 -10.55 11.58 32.55
C ASP A 192 -11.28 10.88 31.40
N ILE A 193 -10.95 11.20 30.11
CA ILE A 193 -11.50 10.56 28.93
C ILE A 193 -10.64 9.32 28.61
N ASP A 194 -10.85 8.25 29.35
CA ASP A 194 -10.10 7.00 29.26
C ASP A 194 -10.87 5.86 28.56
N ASN A 195 -12.13 6.10 28.23
CA ASN A 195 -13.02 5.13 27.59
C ASN A 195 -14.06 5.81 26.70
N PHE A 196 -14.76 5.00 25.87
CA PHE A 196 -15.75 5.49 24.92
C PHE A 196 -16.98 6.09 25.60
N ASP A 197 -17.45 5.54 26.73
CA ASP A 197 -18.65 6.01 27.41
C ASP A 197 -18.41 7.42 28.00
N THR A 198 -17.25 7.64 28.58
CA THR A 198 -16.84 8.98 29.07
C THR A 198 -16.71 9.95 27.90
N LEU A 199 -16.06 9.55 26.81
CA LEU A 199 -15.96 10.39 25.61
C LEU A 199 -17.33 10.79 25.08
N LYS A 200 -18.25 9.81 24.97
CA LYS A 200 -19.61 10.06 24.50
C LYS A 200 -20.37 11.00 25.43
N ALA A 201 -20.30 10.77 26.75
CA ALA A 201 -20.96 11.61 27.73
C ALA A 201 -20.47 13.07 27.68
N VAL A 202 -19.16 13.27 27.51
CA VAL A 202 -18.55 14.60 27.33
C VAL A 202 -19.03 15.27 26.05
N ALA A 203 -19.03 14.55 24.95
CA ALA A 203 -19.46 15.07 23.64
C ALA A 203 -20.94 15.47 23.66
N ASP A 204 -21.81 14.63 24.23
CA ASP A 204 -23.24 14.89 24.35
C ASP A 204 -23.49 16.13 25.27
N ASP A 205 -22.76 16.26 26.37
CA ASP A 205 -22.91 17.38 27.30
C ASP A 205 -22.37 18.69 26.71
N ILE A 206 -21.26 18.65 25.96
CA ILE A 206 -20.76 19.81 25.20
C ILE A 206 -21.81 20.24 24.16
N GLN A 207 -22.41 19.30 23.47
CA GLN A 207 -23.45 19.59 22.48
C GLN A 207 -24.70 20.20 23.17
N ALA A 208 -25.10 19.70 24.30
CA ALA A 208 -26.21 20.25 25.07
C ALA A 208 -25.95 21.67 25.58
N LYS A 209 -24.69 21.99 25.92
CA LYS A 209 -24.24 23.29 26.43
C LYS A 209 -23.66 24.20 25.33
N LYS A 210 -23.84 23.88 24.06
CA LYS A 210 -23.19 24.59 22.93
C LYS A 210 -23.41 26.11 22.97
N ASP A 211 -24.62 26.57 23.28
CA ASP A 211 -24.95 27.99 23.32
C ASP A 211 -24.20 28.70 24.45
N GLN A 212 -24.10 28.07 25.64
CA GLN A 212 -23.33 28.53 26.78
C GLN A 212 -21.83 28.62 26.47
N LEU A 213 -21.33 27.68 25.67
CA LEU A 213 -19.94 27.59 25.26
C LEU A 213 -19.59 28.49 24.08
N GLY A 214 -20.58 29.08 23.43
CA GLY A 214 -20.41 29.90 22.22
C GLY A 214 -20.04 29.08 20.98
N VAL A 215 -20.48 27.83 20.91
CA VAL A 215 -20.28 26.93 19.77
C VAL A 215 -21.50 26.98 18.84
N LYS A 216 -21.26 27.04 17.54
CA LYS A 216 -22.33 27.05 16.50
C LYS A 216 -22.70 25.64 16.08
#